data_a8ff9a07912dfa6f342ebae8b95706d4
#
_entry.id   a8ff9a07912dfa6f342ebae8b95706d4
#
_cell.length_a   1.000
_cell.length_b   1.000
_cell.length_c   1.000
_cell.angle_alpha   90.00
_cell.angle_beta   90.00
_cell.angle_gamma   90.00
#
_symmetry.space_group_name_H-M   'P 1'
#
loop_
_entity.id
_entity.type
_entity.pdbx_description
1 polymer ?
#
loop_
_entity_poly.entity_id
_entity_poly.type
_entity_poly.pdbx_seq_one_letter_code
_entity_poly.pdbx_strand_id
1 'polypeptide(L)'
;KGKAGRFRQNLLGKRVDYSARSVIVVGPELKMGECGLPKLMAAELYKPFIIRKLIERGIVKTVKSAKKIVDRREPVIWDILENVMKGHPVMLNRAPTLHRLGIQAFQPKLIEGKAIQLHPLACTAFNADFDGDQMAVHLPLSNEAVLEAQILMLQSHNILNPANGAPITVPSQDMVLGLYYITKIRPGAKGEGLTFYGPEEAIIAHNERRCDLHAQVKVVVDDIDENGIPYKHMVETSVGRVIVNGIIPSQVGYVNKVISKKSLRDIIADVIKNVGFAEACEFLDGIKNLGYRMAYLAGLSFNLDDIIIPEEKKALVEKGNEEVRQITENYNMGFITDTERYNQVI
;
A
#
# COMPACT_ATOMS: atom_id res chain seq x y z
N LYS A 1 -29.83 -22.01 19.23
CA LYS A 1 -28.43 -22.04 19.67
C LYS A 1 -27.47 -22.11 18.43
N GLY A 2 -26.21 -21.77 18.58
CA GLY A 2 -25.21 -21.83 17.52
C GLY A 2 -25.18 -20.61 16.57
N LYS A 3 -24.50 -20.75 15.39
CA LYS A 3 -24.27 -19.65 14.44
C LYS A 3 -25.56 -19.05 13.85
N ALA A 4 -26.60 -19.87 13.65
CA ALA A 4 -27.90 -19.47 13.12
C ALA A 4 -28.91 -19.04 14.23
N GLY A 5 -28.49 -19.07 15.49
CA GLY A 5 -29.34 -18.68 16.62
C GLY A 5 -29.51 -17.16 16.73
N ARG A 6 -30.63 -16.73 17.33
CA ARG A 6 -31.00 -15.30 17.48
C ARG A 6 -29.94 -14.45 18.18
N PHE A 7 -29.20 -15.02 19.14
CA PHE A 7 -28.12 -14.29 19.82
C PHE A 7 -27.04 -13.84 18.86
N ARG A 8 -26.51 -14.73 18.00
CA ARG A 8 -25.45 -14.39 17.05
C ARG A 8 -25.96 -13.68 15.81
N GLN A 9 -27.16 -14.02 15.34
CA GLN A 9 -27.67 -13.51 14.07
C GLN A 9 -28.37 -12.16 14.17
N ASN A 10 -29.04 -11.87 15.30
CA ASN A 10 -29.93 -10.71 15.43
C ASN A 10 -29.63 -9.81 16.62
N LEU A 11 -28.94 -10.28 17.67
CA LEU A 11 -28.67 -9.51 18.88
C LEU A 11 -27.23 -8.98 18.92
N LEU A 12 -26.22 -9.84 18.70
CA LEU A 12 -24.82 -9.45 18.67
C LEU A 12 -24.40 -8.75 17.36
N GLY A 13 -25.19 -8.86 16.32
CA GLY A 13 -25.02 -8.19 15.05
C GLY A 13 -26.32 -8.20 14.26
N LYS A 14 -26.50 -7.21 13.40
CA LYS A 14 -27.69 -7.05 12.55
C LYS A 14 -27.25 -6.68 11.13
N ARG A 15 -28.13 -6.93 10.16
CA ARG A 15 -27.98 -6.33 8.83
C ARG A 15 -28.27 -4.84 8.93
N VAL A 16 -27.46 -4.04 8.29
CA VAL A 16 -27.55 -2.57 8.35
C VAL A 16 -27.81 -1.99 6.98
N ASP A 17 -28.61 -0.92 6.93
CA ASP A 17 -28.82 -0.12 5.73
C ASP A 17 -27.60 0.77 5.46
N TYR A 18 -27.60 1.49 4.35
CA TYR A 18 -26.50 2.36 3.90
C TYR A 18 -25.16 1.64 3.82
N SER A 19 -25.21 0.41 3.36
CA SER A 19 -24.05 -0.44 3.12
C SER A 19 -24.13 -1.08 1.74
N ALA A 20 -22.97 -1.36 1.18
CA ALA A 20 -22.84 -2.01 -0.11
C ALA A 20 -21.66 -2.98 -0.07
N ARG A 21 -21.53 -3.81 -1.10
CA ARG A 21 -20.41 -4.72 -1.27
C ARG A 21 -20.05 -4.83 -2.73
N SER A 22 -18.76 -4.81 -3.05
CA SER A 22 -18.26 -5.05 -4.40
C SER A 22 -16.85 -5.63 -4.36
N VAL A 23 -16.41 -6.10 -5.51
CA VAL A 23 -15.02 -6.53 -5.76
C VAL A 23 -14.11 -5.32 -5.67
N ILE A 24 -12.88 -5.54 -5.21
CA ILE A 24 -11.85 -4.51 -5.15
C ILE A 24 -10.85 -4.66 -6.30
N VAL A 25 -10.34 -3.52 -6.75
CA VAL A 25 -9.24 -3.42 -7.72
C VAL A 25 -8.21 -2.42 -7.23
N VAL A 26 -7.00 -2.51 -7.74
CA VAL A 26 -5.95 -1.56 -7.39
C VAL A 26 -6.26 -0.16 -7.92
N GLY A 27 -6.01 0.86 -7.09
CA GLY A 27 -6.11 2.27 -7.46
C GLY A 27 -4.76 2.96 -7.27
N PRO A 28 -3.80 2.83 -8.19
CA PRO A 28 -2.45 3.38 -8.02
C PRO A 28 -2.42 4.92 -8.02
N GLU A 29 -3.42 5.56 -8.63
CA GLU A 29 -3.55 7.03 -8.70
C GLU A 29 -4.17 7.67 -7.46
N LEU A 30 -4.73 6.85 -6.57
CA LEU A 30 -5.34 7.33 -5.33
C LEU A 30 -4.25 7.87 -4.39
N LYS A 31 -4.61 8.91 -3.64
CA LYS A 31 -3.80 9.42 -2.53
C LYS A 31 -4.10 8.64 -1.25
N MET A 32 -3.18 8.73 -0.29
CA MET A 32 -3.39 8.15 1.04
C MET A 32 -4.69 8.68 1.66
N GLY A 33 -5.50 7.77 2.17
CA GLY A 33 -6.81 8.10 2.71
C GLY A 33 -7.94 8.24 1.68
N GLU A 34 -7.67 8.07 0.38
CA GLU A 34 -8.71 8.05 -0.67
C GLU A 34 -9.08 6.62 -1.08
N CYS A 35 -10.33 6.43 -1.50
CA CYS A 35 -10.80 5.22 -2.19
C CYS A 35 -11.64 5.59 -3.42
N GLY A 36 -11.59 4.76 -4.45
CA GLY A 36 -12.44 4.91 -5.61
C GLY A 36 -13.79 4.22 -5.39
N LEU A 37 -14.87 4.98 -5.38
CA LEU A 37 -16.22 4.45 -5.19
C LEU A 37 -17.01 4.54 -6.50
N PRO A 38 -17.57 3.41 -6.99
CA PRO A 38 -18.40 3.42 -8.20
C PRO A 38 -19.56 4.43 -8.09
N LYS A 39 -19.75 5.26 -9.11
CA LYS A 39 -20.78 6.30 -9.14
C LYS A 39 -22.18 5.79 -8.79
N LEU A 40 -22.55 4.61 -9.31
CA LEU A 40 -23.86 4.04 -9.07
C LEU A 40 -24.04 3.60 -7.61
N MET A 41 -22.99 3.06 -7.01
CA MET A 41 -22.97 2.68 -5.59
C MET A 41 -23.05 3.92 -4.71
N ALA A 42 -22.25 4.95 -5.02
CA ALA A 42 -22.26 6.20 -4.29
C ALA A 42 -23.64 6.88 -4.33
N ALA A 43 -24.30 6.94 -5.49
CA ALA A 43 -25.63 7.52 -5.63
C ALA A 43 -26.67 6.83 -4.73
N GLU A 44 -26.60 5.50 -4.56
CA GLU A 44 -27.53 4.77 -3.70
C GLU A 44 -27.18 4.94 -2.22
N LEU A 45 -25.91 4.91 -1.84
CA LEU A 45 -25.48 5.10 -0.46
C LEU A 45 -25.81 6.51 0.07
N TYR A 46 -25.51 7.54 -0.73
CA TYR A 46 -25.72 8.95 -0.36
C TYR A 46 -27.14 9.47 -0.70
N LYS A 47 -28.06 8.61 -1.12
CA LYS A 47 -29.42 8.96 -1.54
C LYS A 47 -30.15 9.92 -0.59
N PRO A 48 -30.19 9.73 0.74
CA PRO A 48 -30.88 10.67 1.61
C PRO A 48 -30.24 12.05 1.64
N PHE A 49 -28.93 12.13 1.55
CA PHE A 49 -28.20 13.41 1.52
C PHE A 49 -28.43 14.16 0.19
N ILE A 50 -28.48 13.43 -0.93
CA ILE A 50 -28.82 14.01 -2.24
C ILE A 50 -30.25 14.54 -2.24
N ILE A 51 -31.22 13.78 -1.73
CA ILE A 51 -32.62 14.19 -1.61
C ILE A 51 -32.73 15.47 -0.79
N ARG A 52 -32.05 15.53 0.37
CA ARG A 52 -32.00 16.71 1.22
C ARG A 52 -31.46 17.92 0.43
N LYS A 53 -30.36 17.79 -0.27
CA LYS A 53 -29.74 18.88 -1.05
C LYS A 53 -30.60 19.31 -2.24
N LEU A 54 -31.30 18.40 -2.90
CA LEU A 54 -32.26 18.75 -3.98
C LEU A 54 -33.41 19.65 -3.47
N ILE A 55 -33.90 19.39 -2.24
CA ILE A 55 -34.95 20.18 -1.61
C ILE A 55 -34.39 21.52 -1.11
N GLU A 56 -33.24 21.52 -0.44
CA GLU A 56 -32.56 22.73 0.05
C GLU A 56 -32.24 23.73 -1.07
N ARG A 57 -31.84 23.22 -2.26
CA ARG A 57 -31.57 24.05 -3.45
C ARG A 57 -32.84 24.49 -4.19
N GLY A 58 -34.01 24.07 -3.75
CA GLY A 58 -35.28 24.41 -4.39
C GLY A 58 -35.54 23.77 -5.78
N ILE A 59 -34.69 22.77 -6.17
CA ILE A 59 -34.86 22.05 -7.45
C ILE A 59 -36.17 21.25 -7.44
N VAL A 60 -36.51 20.72 -6.27
CA VAL A 60 -37.76 19.98 -6.03
C VAL A 60 -38.45 20.43 -4.75
N LYS A 61 -39.78 20.35 -4.75
CA LYS A 61 -40.59 20.74 -3.58
C LYS A 61 -40.92 19.56 -2.66
N THR A 62 -40.84 18.32 -3.14
CA THR A 62 -41.29 17.14 -2.39
C THR A 62 -40.26 16.02 -2.42
N VAL A 63 -40.15 15.24 -1.34
CA VAL A 63 -39.30 14.05 -1.25
C VAL A 63 -39.62 13.03 -2.34
N LYS A 64 -40.90 12.89 -2.71
CA LYS A 64 -41.35 11.97 -3.78
C LYS A 64 -40.77 12.35 -5.14
N SER A 65 -40.75 13.64 -5.48
CA SER A 65 -40.14 14.15 -6.72
C SER A 65 -38.62 14.01 -6.69
N ALA A 66 -37.97 14.33 -5.56
CA ALA A 66 -36.51 14.14 -5.38
C ALA A 66 -36.11 12.67 -5.59
N LYS A 67 -36.83 11.74 -4.98
CA LYS A 67 -36.60 10.32 -5.13
C LYS A 67 -36.69 9.86 -6.59
N LYS A 68 -37.68 10.35 -7.35
CA LYS A 68 -37.80 10.05 -8.78
C LYS A 68 -36.59 10.54 -9.58
N ILE A 69 -36.06 11.74 -9.30
CA ILE A 69 -34.87 12.29 -9.97
C ILE A 69 -33.66 11.40 -9.68
N VAL A 70 -33.47 11.00 -8.41
CA VAL A 70 -32.38 10.11 -8.04
C VAL A 70 -32.50 8.74 -8.72
N ASP A 71 -33.69 8.15 -8.73
CA ASP A 71 -33.95 6.85 -9.36
C ASP A 71 -33.74 6.90 -10.89
N ARG A 72 -34.02 8.04 -11.53
CA ARG A 72 -33.79 8.28 -12.97
C ARG A 72 -32.34 8.66 -13.29
N ARG A 73 -31.51 8.93 -12.28
CA ARG A 73 -30.10 9.30 -12.44
C ARG A 73 -29.90 10.54 -13.34
N GLU A 74 -30.69 11.57 -13.12
CA GLU A 74 -30.60 12.80 -13.89
C GLU A 74 -29.23 13.47 -13.70
N PRO A 75 -28.66 14.17 -14.70
CA PRO A 75 -27.31 14.74 -14.66
C PRO A 75 -27.02 15.61 -13.44
N VAL A 76 -28.02 16.34 -12.96
CA VAL A 76 -27.94 17.25 -11.80
C VAL A 76 -27.52 16.53 -10.49
N ILE A 77 -27.71 15.20 -10.43
CA ILE A 77 -27.38 14.42 -9.25
C ILE A 77 -25.88 14.32 -9.04
N TRP A 78 -25.11 14.24 -10.11
CA TRP A 78 -23.67 14.00 -10.03
C TRP A 78 -22.93 15.16 -9.38
N ASP A 79 -23.28 16.40 -9.70
CA ASP A 79 -22.72 17.60 -9.08
C ASP A 79 -23.09 17.70 -7.60
N ILE A 80 -24.33 17.31 -7.26
CA ILE A 80 -24.77 17.28 -5.87
C ILE A 80 -24.05 16.19 -5.09
N LEU A 81 -23.93 15.00 -5.67
CA LEU A 81 -23.24 13.86 -5.06
C LEU A 81 -21.78 14.21 -4.77
N GLU A 82 -21.05 14.78 -5.74
CA GLU A 82 -19.66 15.20 -5.53
C GLU A 82 -19.52 16.19 -4.37
N ASN A 83 -20.43 17.18 -4.31
CA ASN A 83 -20.43 18.13 -3.19
C ASN A 83 -20.77 17.52 -1.83
N VAL A 84 -21.68 16.54 -1.79
CA VAL A 84 -22.08 15.85 -0.56
C VAL A 84 -20.95 14.93 -0.07
N MET A 85 -20.21 14.33 -0.98
CA MET A 85 -19.11 13.42 -0.64
C MET A 85 -17.89 14.14 -0.07
N LYS A 86 -17.67 15.41 -0.39
CA LYS A 86 -16.58 16.21 0.16
C LYS A 86 -16.71 16.31 1.68
N GLY A 87 -15.72 15.78 2.41
CA GLY A 87 -15.74 15.76 3.86
C GLY A 87 -16.70 14.73 4.49
N HIS A 88 -17.27 13.82 3.70
CA HIS A 88 -18.11 12.73 4.21
C HIS A 88 -17.50 11.37 3.87
N PRO A 89 -16.65 10.82 4.72
CA PRO A 89 -15.92 9.58 4.46
C PRO A 89 -16.85 8.38 4.42
N VAL A 90 -16.38 7.30 3.79
CA VAL A 90 -16.97 5.97 3.87
C VAL A 90 -16.04 5.03 4.61
N MET A 91 -16.58 4.03 5.29
CA MET A 91 -15.80 2.97 5.92
C MET A 91 -15.73 1.77 4.99
N LEU A 92 -14.52 1.26 4.76
CA LEU A 92 -14.29 0.00 4.06
C LEU A 92 -13.95 -1.10 5.06
N ASN A 93 -14.50 -2.28 4.84
CA ASN A 93 -14.24 -3.46 5.64
C ASN A 93 -13.98 -4.68 4.75
N ARG A 94 -12.93 -5.43 5.06
CA ARG A 94 -12.69 -6.75 4.50
C ARG A 94 -12.87 -7.82 5.56
N ALA A 95 -13.73 -8.81 5.30
CA ALA A 95 -13.87 -9.99 6.13
C ALA A 95 -12.80 -11.06 5.77
N PRO A 96 -12.21 -11.78 6.76
CA PRO A 96 -12.45 -11.67 8.18
C PRO A 96 -11.76 -10.45 8.81
N THR A 97 -12.43 -9.75 9.73
CA THR A 97 -11.85 -8.62 10.46
C THR A 97 -11.04 -9.15 11.63
N LEU A 98 -9.73 -9.32 11.44
CA LEU A 98 -8.82 -9.92 12.42
C LEU A 98 -8.34 -8.93 13.47
N HIS A 99 -8.25 -7.65 13.11
CA HIS A 99 -7.82 -6.56 13.97
C HIS A 99 -8.52 -5.25 13.59
N ARG A 100 -8.35 -4.19 14.40
CA ARG A 100 -9.08 -2.92 14.22
C ARG A 100 -8.84 -2.25 12.86
N LEU A 101 -7.68 -2.47 12.20
CA LEU A 101 -7.38 -1.90 10.88
C LEU A 101 -8.08 -2.64 9.73
N GLY A 102 -8.81 -3.73 10.00
CA GLY A 102 -9.71 -4.39 9.04
C GLY A 102 -10.96 -3.56 8.72
N ILE A 103 -11.18 -2.45 9.43
CA ILE A 103 -12.18 -1.42 9.14
C ILE A 103 -11.47 -0.07 9.19
N GLN A 104 -11.45 0.66 8.07
CA GLN A 104 -10.85 1.99 7.98
C GLN A 104 -11.74 2.93 7.18
N ALA A 105 -11.67 4.22 7.51
CA ALA A 105 -12.38 5.26 6.78
C ALA A 105 -11.51 5.81 5.64
N PHE A 106 -12.17 6.15 4.55
CA PHE A 106 -11.57 6.73 3.36
C PHE A 106 -12.42 7.88 2.84
N GLN A 107 -11.79 8.90 2.29
CA GLN A 107 -12.48 9.91 1.49
C GLN A 107 -12.80 9.31 0.12
N PRO A 108 -14.09 9.16 -0.25
CA PRO A 108 -14.43 8.55 -1.52
C PRO A 108 -14.20 9.53 -2.69
N LYS A 109 -13.72 8.96 -3.80
CA LYS A 109 -13.58 9.61 -5.11
C LYS A 109 -14.47 8.87 -6.10
N LEU A 110 -15.26 9.58 -6.88
CA LEU A 110 -16.14 8.95 -7.86
C LEU A 110 -15.34 8.36 -9.01
N ILE A 111 -15.63 7.11 -9.32
CA ILE A 111 -15.03 6.39 -10.43
C ILE A 111 -16.11 5.74 -11.31
N GLU A 112 -15.76 5.51 -12.57
CA GLU A 112 -16.56 4.69 -13.46
C GLU A 112 -16.33 3.20 -13.17
N GLY A 113 -17.28 2.36 -13.59
CA GLY A 113 -17.21 0.92 -13.38
C GLY A 113 -18.02 0.43 -12.20
N LYS A 114 -17.73 -0.81 -11.75
CA LYS A 114 -18.49 -1.50 -10.68
C LYS A 114 -17.62 -1.94 -9.50
N ALA A 115 -16.29 -1.93 -9.67
CA ALA A 115 -15.35 -2.34 -8.65
C ALA A 115 -14.88 -1.14 -7.81
N ILE A 116 -14.63 -1.37 -6.53
CA ILE A 116 -14.07 -0.38 -5.62
C ILE A 116 -12.56 -0.31 -5.86
N GLN A 117 -12.01 0.89 -6.01
CA GLN A 117 -10.56 1.07 -6.06
C GLN A 117 -10.00 1.26 -4.66
N LEU A 118 -8.99 0.45 -4.33
CA LEU A 118 -8.29 0.50 -3.05
C LEU A 118 -6.86 1.00 -3.26
N HIS A 119 -6.39 1.86 -2.36
CA HIS A 119 -5.01 2.34 -2.37
C HIS A 119 -4.04 1.17 -2.12
N PRO A 120 -2.97 1.00 -2.92
CA PRO A 120 -2.07 -0.15 -2.80
C PRO A 120 -1.45 -0.33 -1.41
N LEU A 121 -1.09 0.77 -0.73
CA LEU A 121 -0.49 0.71 0.60
C LEU A 121 -1.48 0.33 1.71
N ALA A 122 -2.79 0.37 1.46
CA ALA A 122 -3.80 -0.08 2.41
C ALA A 122 -3.99 -1.61 2.41
N CYS A 123 -3.55 -2.31 1.35
CA CYS A 123 -3.76 -3.75 1.20
C CYS A 123 -3.22 -4.57 2.35
N THR A 124 -2.04 -4.21 2.87
CA THR A 124 -1.41 -4.93 3.99
C THR A 124 -2.26 -4.91 5.25
N ALA A 125 -2.87 -3.76 5.58
CA ALA A 125 -3.72 -3.60 6.77
C ALA A 125 -5.01 -4.42 6.66
N PHE A 126 -5.60 -4.52 5.47
CA PHE A 126 -6.78 -5.34 5.20
C PHE A 126 -6.46 -6.82 4.93
N ASN A 127 -5.19 -7.17 4.78
CA ASN A 127 -4.76 -8.46 4.23
C ASN A 127 -5.52 -8.78 2.93
N ALA A 128 -5.63 -7.78 2.04
CA ALA A 128 -6.39 -7.83 0.81
C ALA A 128 -5.48 -8.07 -0.39
N ASP A 129 -5.96 -8.85 -1.35
CA ASP A 129 -5.38 -9.01 -2.67
C ASP A 129 -6.44 -8.76 -3.76
N PHE A 130 -6.02 -8.71 -5.01
CA PHE A 130 -6.89 -8.35 -6.12
C PHE A 130 -7.24 -9.55 -7.01
N ASP A 131 -7.32 -10.74 -6.42
CA ASP A 131 -7.67 -12.01 -7.08
C ASP A 131 -9.18 -12.30 -7.13
N GLY A 132 -10.01 -11.36 -6.69
CA GLY A 132 -11.47 -11.47 -6.61
C GLY A 132 -12.02 -11.12 -5.23
N ASP A 133 -11.17 -10.63 -4.33
CA ASP A 133 -11.59 -10.16 -3.02
C ASP A 133 -12.68 -9.10 -3.11
N GLN A 134 -13.60 -9.14 -2.15
CA GLN A 134 -14.68 -8.18 -1.99
C GLN A 134 -14.55 -7.42 -0.68
N MET A 135 -14.94 -6.15 -0.69
CA MET A 135 -15.03 -5.33 0.51
C MET A 135 -16.44 -4.78 0.70
N ALA A 136 -16.83 -4.65 1.96
CA ALA A 136 -18.05 -3.95 2.34
C ALA A 136 -17.77 -2.47 2.50
N VAL A 137 -18.73 -1.64 2.10
CA VAL A 137 -18.73 -0.18 2.26
C VAL A 137 -19.85 0.19 3.21
N HIS A 138 -19.58 1.05 4.17
CA HIS A 138 -20.55 1.56 5.12
C HIS A 138 -20.50 3.08 5.15
N LEU A 139 -21.65 3.72 5.18
CA LEU A 139 -21.76 5.18 5.23
C LEU A 139 -22.10 5.63 6.65
N PRO A 140 -21.27 6.44 7.32
CA PRO A 140 -21.64 7.13 8.55
C PRO A 140 -22.81 8.08 8.30
N LEU A 141 -23.83 8.08 9.18
CA LEU A 141 -25.06 8.86 8.95
C LEU A 141 -25.13 10.11 9.82
N SER A 142 -24.73 10.02 11.09
CA SER A 142 -24.76 11.16 12.01
C SER A 142 -23.47 11.98 11.92
N ASN A 143 -23.54 13.25 12.33
CA ASN A 143 -22.36 14.12 12.35
C ASN A 143 -21.27 13.58 13.30
N GLU A 144 -21.70 13.00 14.43
CA GLU A 144 -20.79 12.37 15.41
C GLU A 144 -20.05 11.19 14.77
N ALA A 145 -20.78 10.31 14.05
CA ALA A 145 -20.19 9.18 13.37
C ALA A 145 -19.24 9.60 12.24
N VAL A 146 -19.57 10.68 11.51
CA VAL A 146 -18.69 11.27 10.49
C VAL A 146 -17.41 11.80 11.12
N LEU A 147 -17.51 12.52 12.25
CA LEU A 147 -16.34 13.03 12.97
C LEU A 147 -15.46 11.92 13.53
N GLU A 148 -16.05 10.87 14.11
CA GLU A 148 -15.31 9.68 14.55
C GLU A 148 -14.57 9.01 13.38
N ALA A 149 -15.24 8.85 12.25
CA ALA A 149 -14.64 8.29 11.05
C ALA A 149 -13.44 9.13 10.55
N GLN A 150 -13.55 10.45 10.58
CA GLN A 150 -12.49 11.36 10.17
C GLN A 150 -11.31 11.40 11.15
N ILE A 151 -11.58 11.47 12.46
CA ILE A 151 -10.54 11.69 13.45
C ILE A 151 -9.84 10.39 13.83
N LEU A 152 -10.59 9.29 14.04
CA LEU A 152 -10.07 8.05 14.59
C LEU A 152 -9.82 6.98 13.54
N MET A 153 -10.65 6.92 12.47
CA MET A 153 -10.66 5.79 11.55
C MET A 153 -10.05 6.07 10.19
N LEU A 154 -9.73 7.33 9.87
CA LEU A 154 -9.17 7.67 8.57
C LEU A 154 -7.84 6.94 8.35
N GLN A 155 -7.66 6.36 7.18
CA GLN A 155 -6.51 5.53 6.84
C GLN A 155 -5.18 6.28 7.00
N SER A 156 -5.12 7.58 6.68
CA SER A 156 -3.94 8.41 6.87
C SER A 156 -3.51 8.58 8.35
N HIS A 157 -4.42 8.37 9.30
CA HIS A 157 -4.11 8.39 10.74
C HIS A 157 -3.76 7.00 11.30
N ASN A 158 -3.98 5.94 10.52
CA ASN A 158 -3.80 4.55 10.93
C ASN A 158 -2.64 3.88 10.17
N ILE A 159 -1.50 4.54 10.11
CA ILE A 159 -0.29 4.08 9.42
C ILE A 159 0.49 3.06 10.24
N LEU A 160 0.34 3.10 11.57
CA LEU A 160 1.09 2.25 12.50
C LEU A 160 0.29 1.02 12.92
N ASN A 161 0.98 -0.11 13.04
CA ASN A 161 0.40 -1.34 13.57
C ASN A 161 0.16 -1.22 15.08
N PRO A 162 -1.07 -1.41 15.57
CA PRO A 162 -1.39 -1.29 17.00
C PRO A 162 -0.71 -2.34 17.89
N ALA A 163 -0.24 -3.46 17.33
CA ALA A 163 0.39 -4.53 18.11
C ALA A 163 1.83 -4.18 18.52
N ASN A 164 2.61 -3.51 17.66
CA ASN A 164 4.04 -3.27 17.87
C ASN A 164 4.50 -1.84 17.53
N GLY A 165 3.59 -0.96 17.10
CA GLY A 165 3.93 0.42 16.72
C GLY A 165 4.75 0.56 15.44
N ALA A 166 5.06 -0.53 14.73
CA ALA A 166 5.79 -0.46 13.47
C ALA A 166 4.88 0.01 12.31
N PRO A 167 5.42 0.69 11.27
CA PRO A 167 4.65 1.04 10.10
C PRO A 167 4.02 -0.19 9.43
N ILE A 168 2.71 -0.15 9.17
CA ILE A 168 1.98 -1.20 8.44
C ILE A 168 1.83 -0.86 6.96
N THR A 169 1.76 0.43 6.61
CA THR A 169 1.68 0.94 5.24
C THR A 169 3.08 1.02 4.62
N VAL A 170 3.61 -0.13 4.26
CA VAL A 170 4.95 -0.24 3.67
C VAL A 170 4.82 -0.64 2.20
N PRO A 171 5.56 -0.01 1.28
CA PRO A 171 5.61 -0.43 -0.12
C PRO A 171 5.94 -1.92 -0.26
N SER A 172 5.34 -2.55 -1.26
CA SER A 172 5.51 -3.98 -1.55
C SER A 172 5.59 -4.22 -3.06
N GLN A 173 5.95 -5.44 -3.46
CA GLN A 173 5.98 -5.89 -4.86
C GLN A 173 6.75 -4.91 -5.77
N ASP A 174 6.14 -4.44 -6.85
CA ASP A 174 6.76 -3.60 -7.88
C ASP A 174 7.26 -2.25 -7.34
N MET A 175 6.64 -1.72 -6.29
CA MET A 175 7.12 -0.49 -5.65
C MET A 175 8.52 -0.70 -5.06
N VAL A 176 8.74 -1.82 -4.34
CA VAL A 176 10.05 -2.14 -3.77
C VAL A 176 11.05 -2.48 -4.87
N LEU A 177 10.61 -3.21 -5.90
CA LEU A 177 11.44 -3.58 -7.03
C LEU A 177 12.00 -2.35 -7.76
N GLY A 178 11.14 -1.37 -8.04
CA GLY A 178 11.55 -0.12 -8.69
C GLY A 178 12.51 0.70 -7.84
N LEU A 179 12.27 0.81 -6.53
CA LEU A 179 13.14 1.53 -5.60
C LEU A 179 14.48 0.81 -5.39
N TYR A 180 14.48 -0.51 -5.34
CA TYR A 180 15.71 -1.29 -5.29
C TYR A 180 16.54 -1.09 -6.56
N TYR A 181 15.90 -1.18 -7.72
CA TYR A 181 16.56 -0.99 -9.01
C TYR A 181 17.24 0.38 -9.10
N ILE A 182 16.53 1.47 -8.79
CA ILE A 182 17.07 2.82 -8.92
C ILE A 182 18.24 3.09 -7.94
N THR A 183 18.25 2.45 -6.76
CA THR A 183 19.29 2.69 -5.74
C THR A 183 20.50 1.79 -5.84
N LYS A 184 20.49 0.84 -6.78
CA LYS A 184 21.63 -0.06 -7.05
C LYS A 184 22.72 0.67 -7.84
N ILE A 185 23.98 0.53 -7.42
CA ILE A 185 25.16 1.04 -8.15
C ILE A 185 25.67 -0.03 -9.12
N ARG A 186 26.07 0.37 -10.32
CA ARG A 186 26.73 -0.48 -11.29
C ARG A 186 28.11 0.10 -11.61
N PRO A 187 29.21 -0.60 -11.29
CA PRO A 187 30.54 -0.18 -11.69
C PRO A 187 30.68 -0.12 -13.22
N GLY A 188 31.43 0.84 -13.73
CA GLY A 188 31.62 1.02 -15.18
C GLY A 188 30.44 1.67 -15.89
N ALA A 189 29.44 2.20 -15.19
CA ALA A 189 28.32 2.91 -15.79
C ALA A 189 28.77 4.27 -16.36
N LYS A 190 28.13 4.71 -17.45
CA LYS A 190 28.43 6.00 -18.08
C LYS A 190 28.31 7.15 -17.10
N GLY A 191 29.33 7.99 -16.98
CA GLY A 191 29.37 9.13 -16.09
C GLY A 191 29.88 8.83 -14.68
N GLU A 192 30.49 7.65 -14.46
CA GLU A 192 31.13 7.30 -13.19
C GLU A 192 32.25 8.31 -12.86
N GLY A 193 32.32 8.71 -11.58
CA GLY A 193 33.32 9.66 -11.07
C GLY A 193 33.01 11.14 -11.32
N LEU A 194 31.93 11.48 -12.01
CA LEU A 194 31.52 12.88 -12.17
C LEU A 194 31.18 13.50 -10.82
N THR A 195 31.50 14.80 -10.69
CA THR A 195 31.21 15.58 -9.48
C THR A 195 30.21 16.67 -9.80
N PHE A 196 29.16 16.79 -8.95
CA PHE A 196 28.09 17.74 -9.10
C PHE A 196 27.98 18.62 -7.85
N TYR A 197 27.67 19.91 -8.05
CA TYR A 197 27.51 20.88 -6.96
C TYR A 197 26.15 20.80 -6.26
N GLY A 198 25.22 19.98 -6.77
CA GLY A 198 23.92 19.77 -6.16
C GLY A 198 23.12 18.63 -6.79
N PRO A 199 22.04 18.19 -6.13
CA PRO A 199 21.16 17.13 -6.62
C PRO A 199 20.55 17.44 -7.98
N GLU A 200 20.17 18.70 -8.23
CA GLU A 200 19.52 19.14 -9.47
C GLU A 200 20.45 18.98 -10.68
N GLU A 201 21.73 19.33 -10.52
CA GLU A 201 22.73 19.20 -11.57
C GLU A 201 22.93 17.73 -11.99
N ALA A 202 22.95 16.81 -11.01
CA ALA A 202 23.05 15.38 -11.28
C ALA A 202 21.82 14.86 -12.04
N ILE A 203 20.61 15.33 -11.71
CA ILE A 203 19.37 14.97 -12.41
C ILE A 203 19.35 15.52 -13.83
N ILE A 204 19.80 16.77 -14.04
CA ILE A 204 19.92 17.36 -15.39
C ILE A 204 20.92 16.57 -16.24
N ALA A 205 22.10 16.23 -15.69
CA ALA A 205 23.10 15.42 -16.40
C ALA A 205 22.56 14.04 -16.81
N HIS A 206 21.72 13.44 -15.96
CA HIS A 206 21.03 12.19 -16.30
C HIS A 206 20.01 12.39 -17.44
N ASN A 207 19.18 13.43 -17.36
CA ASN A 207 18.17 13.73 -18.40
C ASN A 207 18.82 14.02 -19.76
N GLU A 208 19.98 14.65 -19.76
CA GLU A 208 20.81 14.88 -20.96
C GLU A 208 21.60 13.63 -21.42
N ARG A 209 21.40 12.48 -20.75
CA ARG A 209 22.11 11.22 -21.04
C ARG A 209 23.64 11.31 -20.92
N ARG A 210 24.16 12.23 -20.13
CA ARG A 210 25.59 12.34 -19.83
C ARG A 210 26.00 11.37 -18.72
N CYS A 211 25.06 11.09 -17.78
CA CYS A 211 25.26 10.20 -16.65
C CYS A 211 24.17 9.14 -16.59
N ASP A 212 24.54 7.91 -16.30
CA ASP A 212 23.58 6.81 -16.09
C ASP A 212 22.98 6.89 -14.69
N LEU A 213 21.78 6.32 -14.54
CA LEU A 213 21.03 6.23 -13.29
C LEU A 213 21.83 5.52 -12.17
N HIS A 214 22.60 4.50 -12.57
CA HIS A 214 23.36 3.62 -11.67
C HIS A 214 24.83 4.03 -11.50
N ALA A 215 25.26 5.12 -12.16
CA ALA A 215 26.63 5.60 -12.09
C ALA A 215 26.96 6.13 -10.68
N GLN A 216 28.13 5.76 -10.17
CA GLN A 216 28.67 6.29 -8.95
C GLN A 216 29.21 7.69 -9.17
N VAL A 217 28.65 8.68 -8.50
CA VAL A 217 28.95 10.10 -8.66
C VAL A 217 29.20 10.75 -7.31
N LYS A 218 29.85 11.90 -7.32
CA LYS A 218 30.06 12.74 -6.13
C LYS A 218 29.10 13.93 -6.19
N VAL A 219 28.26 14.09 -5.19
CA VAL A 219 27.26 15.16 -5.14
C VAL A 219 27.35 15.87 -3.82
N VAL A 220 27.27 17.19 -3.83
CA VAL A 220 27.10 17.99 -2.62
C VAL A 220 25.62 17.91 -2.22
N VAL A 221 25.35 17.40 -1.03
CA VAL A 221 24.00 17.23 -0.50
C VAL A 221 23.80 18.00 0.77
N ASP A 222 22.55 18.39 1.02
CA ASP A 222 22.13 18.92 2.31
C ASP A 222 21.82 17.72 3.23
N ASP A 223 22.42 17.68 4.38
CA ASP A 223 22.25 16.66 5.41
C ASP A 223 22.05 17.31 6.77
N ILE A 224 21.69 16.52 7.77
CA ILE A 224 21.40 17.00 9.13
C ILE A 224 22.35 16.28 10.09
N ASP A 225 23.02 17.04 10.96
CA ASP A 225 23.86 16.46 12.00
C ASP A 225 23.03 15.85 13.15
N GLU A 226 23.70 15.23 14.12
CA GLU A 226 23.05 14.62 15.30
C GLU A 226 22.28 15.63 16.17
N ASN A 227 22.56 16.94 16.00
CA ASN A 227 21.90 18.03 16.72
C ASN A 227 20.75 18.65 15.92
N GLY A 228 20.47 18.15 14.73
CA GLY A 228 19.41 18.67 13.84
C GLY A 228 19.83 19.92 13.04
N ILE A 229 21.13 20.23 12.96
CA ILE A 229 21.63 21.39 12.22
C ILE A 229 21.94 20.99 10.77
N PRO A 230 21.35 21.67 9.78
CA PRO A 230 21.62 21.38 8.38
C PRO A 230 23.06 21.78 8.00
N TYR A 231 23.76 20.89 7.30
CA TYR A 231 25.08 21.15 6.75
C TYR A 231 25.22 20.57 5.34
N LYS A 232 26.18 21.10 4.58
CA LYS A 232 26.46 20.62 3.22
C LYS A 232 27.76 19.81 3.23
N HIS A 233 27.73 18.64 2.62
CA HIS A 233 28.92 17.84 2.44
C HIS A 233 28.87 17.05 1.12
N MET A 234 30.04 16.62 0.66
CA MET A 234 30.15 15.84 -0.55
C MET A 234 30.01 14.35 -0.23
N VAL A 235 29.09 13.69 -0.91
CA VAL A 235 28.80 12.25 -0.73
C VAL A 235 29.04 11.51 -2.03
N GLU A 236 29.67 10.35 -1.94
CA GLU A 236 29.68 9.38 -3.03
C GLU A 236 28.36 8.61 -3.05
N THR A 237 27.61 8.76 -4.13
CA THR A 237 26.26 8.23 -4.25
C THR A 237 25.95 7.84 -5.71
N SER A 238 24.72 7.51 -6.03
CA SER A 238 24.27 7.35 -7.41
C SER A 238 23.17 8.34 -7.76
N VAL A 239 23.01 8.64 -9.04
CA VAL A 239 21.95 9.54 -9.51
C VAL A 239 20.57 9.02 -9.06
N GLY A 240 20.38 7.70 -9.08
CA GLY A 240 19.15 7.11 -8.60
C GLY A 240 18.86 7.35 -7.11
N ARG A 241 19.88 7.33 -6.25
CA ARG A 241 19.72 7.68 -4.82
C ARG A 241 19.42 9.16 -4.64
N VAL A 242 20.00 10.02 -5.45
CA VAL A 242 19.69 11.47 -5.46
C VAL A 242 18.22 11.68 -5.76
N ILE A 243 17.66 11.00 -6.77
CA ILE A 243 16.23 11.10 -7.13
C ILE A 243 15.33 10.63 -5.98
N VAL A 244 15.67 9.55 -5.30
CA VAL A 244 14.90 9.05 -4.14
C VAL A 244 14.95 10.04 -2.99
N ASN A 245 16.12 10.61 -2.68
CA ASN A 245 16.25 11.61 -1.63
C ASN A 245 15.50 12.92 -1.93
N GLY A 246 15.20 13.21 -3.20
CA GLY A 246 14.32 14.33 -3.56
C GLY A 246 12.86 14.18 -3.08
N ILE A 247 12.46 12.96 -2.67
CA ILE A 247 11.11 12.68 -2.12
C ILE A 247 11.17 12.56 -0.59
N ILE A 248 12.31 12.16 -0.02
CA ILE A 248 12.49 12.01 1.42
C ILE A 248 12.51 13.41 2.04
N PRO A 249 11.71 13.68 3.10
CA PRO A 249 11.76 14.94 3.81
C PRO A 249 13.16 15.22 4.36
N SER A 250 13.62 16.47 4.23
CA SER A 250 14.97 16.89 4.63
C SER A 250 15.28 16.63 6.11
N GLN A 251 14.25 16.60 6.97
CA GLN A 251 14.38 16.34 8.41
C GLN A 251 14.85 14.92 8.76
N VAL A 252 14.88 13.99 7.80
CA VAL A 252 15.36 12.61 8.00
C VAL A 252 16.85 12.47 7.72
N GLY A 253 17.43 13.45 6.98
CA GLY A 253 18.81 13.38 6.49
C GLY A 253 18.95 12.61 5.18
N TYR A 254 20.17 12.57 4.64
CA TYR A 254 20.45 11.95 3.35
C TYR A 254 20.61 10.43 3.44
N VAL A 255 19.77 9.69 2.74
CA VAL A 255 19.78 8.22 2.71
C VAL A 255 20.66 7.70 1.58
N ASN A 256 21.87 7.20 1.91
CA ASN A 256 22.83 6.66 0.95
C ASN A 256 23.01 5.13 1.06
N LYS A 257 21.92 4.39 0.87
CA LYS A 257 21.94 2.92 0.90
C LYS A 257 21.02 2.34 -0.16
N VAL A 258 21.25 1.07 -0.52
CA VAL A 258 20.30 0.33 -1.36
C VAL A 258 18.99 0.15 -0.61
N ILE A 259 17.90 0.49 -1.26
CA ILE A 259 16.58 0.43 -0.66
C ILE A 259 16.01 -0.98 -0.79
N SER A 260 15.88 -1.65 0.34
CA SER A 260 15.19 -2.93 0.50
C SER A 260 13.87 -2.72 1.26
N LYS A 261 13.03 -3.75 1.32
CA LYS A 261 11.78 -3.69 2.11
C LYS A 261 12.01 -3.37 3.59
N LYS A 262 13.13 -3.86 4.16
CA LYS A 262 13.52 -3.57 5.56
C LYS A 262 13.94 -2.11 5.71
N SER A 263 14.85 -1.63 4.85
CA SER A 263 15.31 -0.23 4.92
C SER A 263 14.19 0.78 4.67
N LEU A 264 13.20 0.46 3.80
CA LEU A 264 12.01 1.29 3.63
C LEU A 264 11.19 1.41 4.91
N ARG A 265 10.99 0.32 5.62
CA ARG A 265 10.26 0.34 6.90
C ARG A 265 10.94 1.25 7.92
N ASP A 266 12.27 1.18 8.01
CA ASP A 266 13.05 2.02 8.92
C ASP A 266 12.94 3.50 8.52
N ILE A 267 13.10 3.83 7.23
CA ILE A 267 12.94 5.19 6.70
C ILE A 267 11.52 5.73 6.99
N ILE A 268 10.48 4.94 6.76
CA ILE A 268 9.10 5.35 7.03
C ILE A 268 8.90 5.63 8.52
N ALA A 269 9.48 4.80 9.40
CA ALA A 269 9.42 5.04 10.84
C ALA A 269 10.11 6.34 11.25
N ASP A 270 11.27 6.63 10.69
CA ASP A 270 12.01 7.87 10.91
C ASP A 270 11.26 9.10 10.39
N VAL A 271 10.64 9.00 9.20
CA VAL A 271 9.78 10.06 8.65
C VAL A 271 8.61 10.34 9.58
N ILE A 272 7.87 9.32 10.01
CA ILE A 272 6.71 9.50 10.90
C ILE A 272 7.14 10.16 12.22
N LYS A 273 8.30 9.77 12.77
CA LYS A 273 8.83 10.29 14.03
C LYS A 273 9.26 11.75 13.93
N ASN A 274 9.91 12.14 12.84
CA ASN A 274 10.54 13.46 12.70
C ASN A 274 9.59 14.50 12.10
N VAL A 275 8.66 14.10 11.24
CA VAL A 275 7.84 15.03 10.43
C VAL A 275 6.35 14.90 10.74
N GLY A 276 5.90 13.77 11.25
CA GLY A 276 4.49 13.51 11.57
C GLY A 276 3.70 12.85 10.44
N PHE A 277 2.40 12.60 10.68
CA PHE A 277 1.57 11.78 9.80
C PHE A 277 1.22 12.42 8.46
N ALA A 278 1.02 13.73 8.41
CA ALA A 278 0.57 14.41 7.19
C ALA A 278 1.66 14.35 6.10
N GLU A 279 2.87 14.77 6.41
CA GLU A 279 4.00 14.73 5.49
C GLU A 279 4.43 13.28 5.20
N ALA A 280 4.29 12.37 6.17
CA ALA A 280 4.52 10.95 5.93
C ALA A 280 3.56 10.36 4.87
N CYS A 281 2.32 10.82 4.80
CA CYS A 281 1.39 10.41 3.74
C CYS A 281 1.82 10.91 2.36
N GLU A 282 2.29 12.15 2.25
CA GLU A 282 2.82 12.71 1.00
C GLU A 282 4.08 11.97 0.57
N PHE A 283 4.98 11.68 1.49
CA PHE A 283 6.16 10.86 1.27
C PHE A 283 5.79 9.46 0.77
N LEU A 284 4.84 8.78 1.39
CA LEU A 284 4.38 7.45 0.99
C LEU A 284 3.77 7.45 -0.42
N ASP A 285 2.99 8.46 -0.77
CA ASP A 285 2.47 8.63 -2.13
C ASP A 285 3.58 8.91 -3.15
N GLY A 286 4.57 9.72 -2.78
CA GLY A 286 5.75 9.99 -3.59
C GLY A 286 6.56 8.71 -3.86
N ILE A 287 6.86 7.95 -2.83
CA ILE A 287 7.60 6.67 -2.92
C ILE A 287 6.82 5.63 -3.75
N LYS A 288 5.50 5.54 -3.56
CA LYS A 288 4.63 4.66 -4.35
C LYS A 288 4.74 5.00 -5.85
N ASN A 289 4.56 6.27 -6.19
CA ASN A 289 4.57 6.73 -7.58
C ASN A 289 5.96 6.55 -8.22
N LEU A 290 7.03 6.89 -7.49
CA LEU A 290 8.40 6.67 -7.95
C LEU A 290 8.69 5.19 -8.15
N GLY A 291 8.30 4.34 -7.20
CA GLY A 291 8.52 2.89 -7.27
C GLY A 291 7.88 2.26 -8.51
N TYR A 292 6.61 2.55 -8.76
CA TYR A 292 5.91 2.07 -9.96
C TYR A 292 6.53 2.61 -11.26
N ARG A 293 6.85 3.91 -11.30
CA ARG A 293 7.49 4.52 -12.47
C ARG A 293 8.84 3.88 -12.77
N MET A 294 9.65 3.62 -11.75
CA MET A 294 10.98 3.04 -11.91
C MET A 294 10.91 1.54 -12.26
N ALA A 295 9.97 0.79 -11.72
CA ALA A 295 9.73 -0.59 -12.12
C ALA A 295 9.32 -0.70 -13.60
N TYR A 296 8.44 0.21 -14.05
CA TYR A 296 8.04 0.30 -15.46
C TYR A 296 9.23 0.64 -16.39
N LEU A 297 10.01 1.67 -16.03
CA LEU A 297 11.17 2.10 -16.84
C LEU A 297 12.29 1.05 -16.83
N ALA A 298 12.45 0.30 -15.75
CA ALA A 298 13.46 -0.76 -15.64
C ALA A 298 13.20 -1.92 -16.61
N GLY A 299 11.93 -2.19 -16.96
CA GLY A 299 11.54 -3.25 -17.88
C GLY A 299 12.04 -4.63 -17.44
N LEU A 300 12.01 -4.91 -16.13
CA LEU A 300 12.53 -6.15 -15.55
C LEU A 300 11.68 -7.34 -16.00
N SER A 301 12.31 -8.33 -16.58
CA SER A 301 11.71 -9.61 -16.94
C SER A 301 12.64 -10.76 -16.56
N PHE A 302 12.09 -11.95 -16.42
CA PHE A 302 12.86 -13.16 -16.21
C PHE A 302 12.28 -14.31 -17.05
N ASN A 303 13.15 -15.28 -17.37
CA ASN A 303 12.83 -16.47 -18.11
C ASN A 303 13.04 -17.71 -17.19
N LEU A 304 12.51 -18.86 -17.58
CA LEU A 304 12.74 -20.12 -16.86
C LEU A 304 14.25 -20.49 -16.84
N ASP A 305 14.98 -20.14 -17.88
CA ASP A 305 16.43 -20.39 -17.94
C ASP A 305 17.26 -19.54 -16.97
N ASP A 306 16.68 -18.45 -16.44
CA ASP A 306 17.32 -17.63 -15.41
C ASP A 306 17.28 -18.31 -14.02
N ILE A 307 16.49 -19.38 -13.87
CA ILE A 307 16.39 -20.19 -12.66
C ILE A 307 17.55 -21.20 -12.66
N ILE A 308 18.67 -20.78 -12.07
CA ILE A 308 19.85 -21.64 -11.97
C ILE A 308 19.61 -22.74 -10.93
N ILE A 309 19.65 -23.99 -11.37
CA ILE A 309 19.60 -25.14 -10.46
C ILE A 309 21.04 -25.44 -10.05
N PRO A 310 21.40 -25.37 -8.75
CA PRO A 310 22.75 -25.69 -8.28
C PRO A 310 23.16 -27.11 -8.65
N GLU A 311 24.40 -27.30 -9.07
CA GLU A 311 24.92 -28.62 -9.46
C GLU A 311 24.92 -29.60 -8.29
N GLU A 312 25.10 -29.09 -7.07
CA GLU A 312 25.09 -29.87 -5.83
C GLU A 312 23.72 -30.50 -5.51
N LYS A 313 22.64 -30.03 -6.13
CA LYS A 313 21.27 -30.53 -5.87
C LYS A 313 21.19 -32.05 -6.01
N LYS A 314 21.79 -32.61 -7.06
CA LYS A 314 21.74 -34.07 -7.31
C LYS A 314 22.46 -34.83 -6.19
N ALA A 315 23.66 -34.41 -5.83
CA ALA A 315 24.45 -35.04 -4.80
C ALA A 315 23.79 -34.98 -3.41
N LEU A 316 23.15 -33.82 -3.09
CA LEU A 316 22.43 -33.65 -1.82
C LEU A 316 21.17 -34.52 -1.77
N VAL A 317 20.44 -34.64 -2.87
CA VAL A 317 19.26 -35.52 -2.94
C VAL A 317 19.65 -36.99 -2.86
N GLU A 318 20.72 -37.42 -3.56
CA GLU A 318 21.23 -38.80 -3.49
C GLU A 318 21.69 -39.15 -2.09
N LYS A 319 22.42 -38.24 -1.43
CA LYS A 319 22.86 -38.41 -0.02
C LYS A 319 21.65 -38.59 0.92
N GLY A 320 20.64 -37.70 0.80
CA GLY A 320 19.43 -37.78 1.62
C GLY A 320 18.66 -39.09 1.38
N ASN A 321 18.54 -39.56 0.12
CA ASN A 321 17.91 -40.81 -0.21
C ASN A 321 18.67 -42.00 0.36
N GLU A 322 20.00 -41.99 0.36
CA GLU A 322 20.83 -43.04 0.95
C GLU A 322 20.67 -43.10 2.48
N GLU A 323 20.65 -41.94 3.15
CA GLU A 323 20.41 -41.86 4.62
C GLU A 323 19.00 -42.45 4.95
N VAL A 324 17.97 -42.07 4.21
CA VAL A 324 16.61 -42.62 4.39
C VAL A 324 16.57 -44.11 4.16
N ARG A 325 17.31 -44.62 3.16
CA ARG A 325 17.40 -46.07 2.89
C ARG A 325 18.01 -46.82 4.07
N GLN A 326 19.13 -46.33 4.61
CA GLN A 326 19.81 -46.93 5.77
C GLN A 326 18.90 -46.94 7.03
N ILE A 327 18.18 -45.84 7.30
CA ILE A 327 17.23 -45.76 8.40
C ILE A 327 16.08 -46.80 8.20
N THR A 328 15.60 -46.90 6.98
CA THR A 328 14.53 -47.87 6.64
C THR A 328 15.00 -49.31 6.77
N GLU A 329 16.25 -49.61 6.36
CA GLU A 329 16.85 -50.93 6.54
C GLU A 329 17.02 -51.29 8.05
N ASN A 330 17.47 -50.35 8.88
CA ASN A 330 17.55 -50.55 10.33
C ASN A 330 16.18 -50.82 10.97
N TYR A 331 15.13 -50.15 10.49
CA TYR A 331 13.77 -50.43 10.91
C TYR A 331 13.32 -51.84 10.51
N ASN A 332 13.55 -52.23 9.25
CA ASN A 332 13.19 -53.57 8.75
C ASN A 332 13.93 -54.69 9.45
N MET A 333 15.16 -54.45 9.91
CA MET A 333 15.95 -55.39 10.74
C MET A 333 15.51 -55.38 12.21
N GLY A 334 14.59 -54.54 12.60
CA GLY A 334 14.07 -54.48 13.99
C GLY A 334 14.99 -53.76 14.98
N PHE A 335 16.01 -52.99 14.51
CA PHE A 335 16.92 -52.24 15.39
C PHE A 335 16.30 -50.95 15.95
N ILE A 336 15.32 -50.40 15.25
CA ILE A 336 14.64 -49.14 15.64
C ILE A 336 13.12 -49.31 15.55
N THR A 337 12.40 -48.57 16.38
CA THR A 337 10.92 -48.53 16.34
C THR A 337 10.43 -47.62 15.22
N ASP A 338 9.14 -47.75 14.86
CA ASP A 338 8.54 -46.87 13.83
C ASP A 338 8.59 -45.36 14.20
N THR A 339 8.43 -45.06 15.48
CA THR A 339 8.55 -43.69 16.00
C THR A 339 9.98 -43.14 15.85
N GLU A 340 11.00 -43.99 16.13
CA GLU A 340 12.40 -43.61 15.93
C GLU A 340 12.74 -43.44 14.45
N ARG A 341 12.27 -44.35 13.58
CA ARG A 341 12.42 -44.21 12.13
C ARG A 341 11.87 -42.90 11.65
N TYR A 342 10.65 -42.55 12.06
CA TYR A 342 10.00 -41.27 11.71
C TYR A 342 10.81 -40.07 12.13
N ASN A 343 11.26 -40.08 13.40
CA ASN A 343 12.07 -38.97 13.95
C ASN A 343 13.45 -38.81 13.30
N GLN A 344 14.05 -39.93 12.82
CA GLN A 344 15.35 -39.88 12.14
C GLN A 344 15.25 -39.50 10.67
N VAL A 345 14.10 -39.71 10.03
CA VAL A 345 13.86 -39.32 8.65
C VAL A 345 13.54 -37.83 8.53
N ILE A 346 12.82 -37.26 9.51
CA ILE A 346 12.53 -35.80 9.59
C ILE A 346 13.72 -35.04 10.10
#